data_13c51d1306123f6bf867dda09c910c32
#
_entry.id   13c51d1306123f6bf867dda09c910c32
#
_cell.length_a   1.000
_cell.length_b   1.000
_cell.length_c   1.000
_cell.angle_alpha   90.00
_cell.angle_beta   90.00
_cell.angle_gamma   90.00
#
_symmetry.space_group_name_H-M   'P 1'
#
loop_
_entity.id
_entity.type
_entity.pdbx_description
1 polymer ?
#
loop_
_entity_poly.entity_id
_entity_poly.type
_entity_poly.pdbx_seq_one_letter_code
_entity_poly.pdbx_strand_id
1 'polypeptide(L)'
;LVLYSLQGISAIKRPMSDSLPLPQNAWPELHPGWVWLCGAGPGDPGLLTLHGLNALRQADVVVYDALVGEDILSWAGDAELIYAGKRGGKPSAKQRDISLHLVELARAGKRVLRLKGGDPFVFGRGGEEAQTLVQHGVPIRIIPGISAGIGGLAYAGIPVTHRDVNQSVTFVTGHDQTGDAPGSLDWSAIAQGSQVIVIYMGMKHIAQIVQRLIAAGRSPSEPLAFVTSATLDHQNVVESTLGTAVDDAKAAGVEPPAIICIGRSVLMRQVLDWRSLEAGAAPRNLDPLDRGRPAESA
;
A
#
# COMPACT_ATOMS: atom_id res chain seq x y z
N LEU A 1 -20.62 36.74 5.93
CA LEU A 1 -20.16 36.66 4.53
C LEU A 1 -18.88 37.44 4.37
N VAL A 2 -17.73 36.77 4.32
CA VAL A 2 -16.44 37.38 3.95
C VAL A 2 -16.03 36.75 2.65
N LEU A 3 -16.24 37.46 1.56
CA LEU A 3 -15.75 37.13 0.22
C LEU A 3 -14.24 37.37 0.21
N TYR A 4 -13.42 36.31 0.23
CA TYR A 4 -12.01 36.42 -0.13
C TYR A 4 -11.89 36.44 -1.66
N SER A 5 -11.50 37.60 -2.17
CA SER A 5 -11.19 37.81 -3.58
C SER A 5 -9.93 37.02 -3.95
N LEU A 6 -10.08 36.05 -4.85
CA LEU A 6 -8.97 35.33 -5.49
C LEU A 6 -8.37 36.19 -6.62
N GLN A 7 -7.74 37.31 -6.30
CA GLN A 7 -6.93 38.05 -7.26
C GLN A 7 -5.45 37.79 -6.97
N GLY A 8 -4.77 37.17 -7.90
CA GLY A 8 -3.30 37.21 -7.97
C GLY A 8 -2.54 35.88 -7.98
N ILE A 9 -3.11 34.77 -8.45
CA ILE A 9 -2.27 33.61 -8.81
C ILE A 9 -1.95 33.73 -10.30
N SER A 10 -0.84 34.41 -10.62
CA SER A 10 -0.23 34.36 -11.95
C SER A 10 0.19 32.90 -12.21
N ALA A 11 -0.44 32.26 -13.19
CA ALA A 11 -0.06 30.93 -13.65
C ALA A 11 1.38 30.99 -14.20
N ILE A 12 2.35 30.54 -13.42
CA ILE A 12 3.71 30.36 -13.89
C ILE A 12 3.68 29.16 -14.86
N LYS A 13 3.45 29.43 -16.14
CA LYS A 13 3.70 28.49 -17.22
C LYS A 13 5.22 28.32 -17.34
N ARG A 14 5.79 27.35 -16.62
CA ARG A 14 7.13 26.84 -16.93
C ARG A 14 7.00 25.88 -18.10
N PRO A 15 7.85 25.97 -19.15
CA PRO A 15 7.90 24.91 -20.16
C PRO A 15 8.24 23.61 -19.44
N MET A 16 7.44 22.57 -19.64
CA MET A 16 7.78 21.22 -19.20
C MET A 16 9.04 20.81 -19.98
N SER A 17 10.17 20.73 -19.30
CA SER A 17 11.33 20.03 -19.84
C SER A 17 11.03 18.53 -19.79
N ASP A 18 11.41 17.78 -20.81
CA ASP A 18 11.23 16.32 -20.90
C ASP A 18 11.93 15.53 -19.77
N SER A 19 12.66 16.19 -18.90
CA SER A 19 13.20 15.65 -17.65
C SER A 19 12.62 16.42 -16.47
N LEU A 20 11.85 15.74 -15.60
CA LEU A 20 11.51 16.29 -14.29
C LEU A 20 12.81 16.55 -13.51
N PRO A 21 13.31 17.79 -13.42
CA PRO A 21 14.47 18.05 -12.59
C PRO A 21 14.02 17.85 -11.15
N LEU A 22 14.67 16.93 -10.44
CA LEU A 22 14.54 16.91 -8.99
C LEU A 22 14.86 18.32 -8.47
N PRO A 23 14.10 18.84 -7.48
CA PRO A 23 14.40 20.14 -6.90
C PRO A 23 15.89 20.25 -6.57
N GLN A 24 16.51 21.42 -6.78
CA GLN A 24 17.93 21.66 -6.49
C GLN A 24 18.18 21.74 -4.98
N ASN A 25 17.87 20.67 -4.25
CA ASN A 25 18.11 20.52 -2.83
C ASN A 25 19.31 19.57 -2.63
N ALA A 26 19.93 19.61 -1.45
CA ALA A 26 20.91 18.63 -1.05
C ALA A 26 20.21 17.27 -0.87
N TRP A 27 20.18 16.47 -1.92
CA TRP A 27 19.67 15.11 -1.85
C TRP A 27 20.63 14.22 -1.06
N PRO A 28 20.10 13.30 -0.25
CA PRO A 28 20.95 12.36 0.45
C PRO A 28 21.74 11.49 -0.53
N GLU A 29 22.98 11.22 -0.20
CA GLU A 29 23.89 10.38 -0.97
C GLU A 29 23.87 8.95 -0.44
N LEU A 30 23.72 7.98 -1.34
CA LEU A 30 23.88 6.56 -1.04
C LEU A 30 25.38 6.20 -1.14
N HIS A 31 26.03 6.11 0.02
CA HIS A 31 27.46 5.83 0.06
C HIS A 31 27.78 4.34 -0.15
N PRO A 32 28.97 3.99 -0.67
CA PRO A 32 29.45 2.61 -0.72
C PRO A 32 29.38 1.93 0.66
N GLY A 33 28.92 0.69 0.69
CA GLY A 33 28.77 -0.08 1.93
C GLY A 33 27.49 0.22 2.72
N TRP A 34 26.60 1.09 2.22
CA TRP A 34 25.31 1.37 2.81
C TRP A 34 24.19 0.54 2.17
N VAL A 35 23.19 0.23 2.97
CA VAL A 35 21.91 -0.35 2.49
C VAL A 35 20.78 0.60 2.78
N TRP A 36 20.06 1.02 1.74
CA TRP A 36 18.82 1.76 1.91
C TRP A 36 17.63 0.84 1.70
N LEU A 37 16.69 0.82 2.67
CA LEU A 37 15.42 0.10 2.56
C LEU A 37 14.36 1.11 2.07
N CYS A 38 13.81 0.88 0.90
CA CYS A 38 12.93 1.82 0.23
C CYS A 38 11.59 1.17 -0.12
N GLY A 39 10.49 1.88 0.13
CA GLY A 39 9.17 1.51 -0.36
C GLY A 39 9.00 1.90 -1.83
N ALA A 40 8.54 0.95 -2.65
CA ALA A 40 8.22 1.16 -4.05
C ALA A 40 6.80 1.70 -4.27
N GLY A 41 6.00 1.84 -3.21
CA GLY A 41 4.58 2.15 -3.34
C GLY A 41 3.72 0.94 -3.69
N PRO A 42 2.42 1.15 -3.92
CA PRO A 42 1.44 0.07 -4.05
C PRO A 42 1.29 -0.51 -5.47
N GLY A 43 1.95 0.06 -6.47
CA GLY A 43 1.87 -0.40 -7.86
C GLY A 43 2.15 0.70 -8.88
N ASP A 44 1.37 1.78 -8.87
CA ASP A 44 1.57 2.94 -9.76
C ASP A 44 2.96 3.57 -9.55
N PRO A 45 3.83 3.62 -10.60
CA PRO A 45 5.15 4.23 -10.49
C PRO A 45 5.11 5.70 -10.07
N GLY A 46 4.05 6.43 -10.39
CA GLY A 46 3.84 7.83 -9.96
C GLY A 46 3.73 8.00 -8.45
N LEU A 47 3.53 6.91 -7.70
CA LEU A 47 3.49 6.90 -6.24
C LEU A 47 4.84 6.57 -5.58
N LEU A 48 5.90 6.41 -6.36
CA LEU A 48 7.24 6.33 -5.83
C LEU A 48 7.64 7.69 -5.24
N THR A 49 8.25 7.68 -4.06
CA THR A 49 8.74 8.92 -3.48
C THR A 49 9.95 9.47 -4.26
N LEU A 50 10.14 10.80 -4.24
CA LEU A 50 11.32 11.42 -4.85
C LEU A 50 12.63 10.88 -4.24
N HIS A 51 12.65 10.56 -2.94
CA HIS A 51 13.79 9.89 -2.31
C HIS A 51 14.01 8.48 -2.85
N GLY A 52 12.93 7.74 -3.15
CA GLY A 52 13.01 6.43 -3.80
C GLY A 52 13.62 6.51 -5.19
N LEU A 53 13.18 7.48 -6.00
CA LEU A 53 13.75 7.74 -7.32
C LEU A 53 15.23 8.13 -7.24
N ASN A 54 15.59 9.01 -6.28
CA ASN A 54 16.98 9.39 -6.05
C ASN A 54 17.86 8.19 -5.65
N ALA A 55 17.33 7.27 -4.82
CA ALA A 55 18.02 6.06 -4.41
C ALA A 55 18.24 5.09 -5.59
N LEU A 56 17.23 4.88 -6.42
CA LEU A 56 17.32 4.05 -7.64
C LEU A 56 18.43 4.51 -8.56
N ARG A 57 18.57 5.82 -8.76
CA ARG A 57 19.60 6.42 -9.64
C ARG A 57 21.02 6.32 -9.12
N GLN A 58 21.20 6.05 -7.82
CA GLN A 58 22.51 5.98 -7.17
C GLN A 58 22.96 4.55 -6.88
N ALA A 59 22.05 3.59 -6.88
CA ALA A 59 22.32 2.22 -6.50
C ALA A 59 23.28 1.52 -7.49
N ASP A 60 24.21 0.74 -6.98
CA ASP A 60 24.99 -0.23 -7.77
C ASP A 60 24.22 -1.55 -7.90
N VAL A 61 23.39 -1.86 -6.87
CA VAL A 61 22.60 -3.08 -6.79
C VAL A 61 21.22 -2.76 -6.22
N VAL A 62 20.17 -3.24 -6.89
CA VAL A 62 18.78 -3.18 -6.42
C VAL A 62 18.30 -4.59 -6.11
N VAL A 63 18.06 -4.88 -4.82
CA VAL A 63 17.47 -6.15 -4.36
C VAL A 63 15.98 -5.92 -4.17
N TYR A 64 15.13 -6.58 -4.97
CA TYR A 64 13.69 -6.28 -5.01
C TYR A 64 12.81 -7.52 -4.83
N ASP A 65 11.55 -7.33 -4.40
CA ASP A 65 10.56 -8.39 -4.22
C ASP A 65 9.52 -8.47 -5.37
N ALA A 66 8.63 -9.44 -5.28
CA ALA A 66 7.65 -9.76 -6.33
C ALA A 66 6.58 -8.66 -6.57
N LEU A 67 6.44 -7.69 -5.66
CA LEU A 67 5.42 -6.64 -5.74
C LEU A 67 5.94 -5.35 -6.37
N VAL A 68 7.22 -5.31 -6.73
CA VAL A 68 7.82 -4.16 -7.41
C VAL A 68 7.59 -4.28 -8.91
N GLY A 69 6.96 -3.27 -9.52
CA GLY A 69 6.68 -3.24 -10.95
C GLY A 69 7.93 -3.00 -11.80
N GLU A 70 7.91 -3.53 -13.03
CA GLU A 70 9.02 -3.39 -13.99
C GLU A 70 9.29 -1.93 -14.37
N ASP A 71 8.24 -1.10 -14.43
CA ASP A 71 8.37 0.34 -14.71
C ASP A 71 9.29 1.04 -13.72
N ILE A 72 9.15 0.74 -12.41
CA ILE A 72 10.02 1.30 -11.37
C ILE A 72 11.44 0.78 -11.53
N LEU A 73 11.62 -0.51 -11.82
CA LEU A 73 12.93 -1.12 -12.02
C LEU A 73 13.67 -0.53 -13.21
N SER A 74 12.95 -0.10 -14.25
CA SER A 74 13.55 0.55 -15.43
C SER A 74 14.28 1.87 -15.10
N TRP A 75 13.96 2.49 -13.96
CA TRP A 75 14.61 3.73 -13.49
C TRP A 75 15.94 3.49 -12.74
N ALA A 76 16.32 2.23 -12.54
CA ALA A 76 17.56 1.87 -11.83
C ALA A 76 18.85 2.06 -12.68
N GLY A 77 18.72 2.47 -13.94
CA GLY A 77 19.88 2.67 -14.83
C GLY A 77 20.69 1.38 -15.01
N ASP A 78 21.99 1.45 -14.77
CA ASP A 78 22.94 0.33 -14.92
C ASP A 78 23.05 -0.53 -13.64
N ALA A 79 22.21 -0.34 -12.62
CA ALA A 79 22.26 -1.12 -11.39
C ALA A 79 21.98 -2.60 -11.66
N GLU A 80 22.71 -3.47 -10.98
CA GLU A 80 22.43 -4.91 -10.97
C GLU A 80 21.09 -5.17 -10.27
N LEU A 81 20.16 -5.88 -10.94
CA LEU A 81 18.84 -6.20 -10.42
C LEU A 81 18.80 -7.62 -9.85
N ILE A 82 18.63 -7.75 -8.53
CA ILE A 82 18.59 -9.04 -7.84
C ILE A 82 17.17 -9.29 -7.31
N TYR A 83 16.51 -10.31 -7.85
CA TYR A 83 15.18 -10.71 -7.41
C TYR A 83 15.22 -11.50 -6.10
N ALA A 84 14.59 -11.02 -5.05
CA ALA A 84 14.50 -11.64 -3.72
C ALA A 84 13.09 -12.14 -3.37
N GLY A 85 12.17 -12.16 -4.34
CA GLY A 85 10.81 -12.66 -4.16
C GLY A 85 10.71 -14.19 -4.20
N LYS A 86 9.53 -14.73 -3.87
CA LYS A 86 9.24 -16.15 -4.02
C LYS A 86 9.06 -16.47 -5.50
N ARG A 87 9.88 -17.34 -6.07
CA ARG A 87 9.61 -17.93 -7.38
C ARG A 87 8.71 -19.16 -7.18
N GLY A 88 7.58 -19.22 -7.88
CA GLY A 88 6.64 -20.32 -7.82
C GLY A 88 7.34 -21.68 -7.92
N GLY A 89 7.06 -22.58 -6.97
CA GLY A 89 7.56 -23.96 -6.97
C GLY A 89 8.98 -24.21 -6.45
N LYS A 90 9.76 -23.15 -6.13
CA LYS A 90 11.07 -23.29 -5.47
C LYS A 90 11.00 -22.90 -4.00
N PRO A 91 11.78 -23.54 -3.08
CA PRO A 91 11.89 -23.08 -1.70
C PRO A 91 12.27 -21.61 -1.71
N SER A 92 11.46 -20.76 -1.04
CA SER A 92 11.82 -19.35 -0.91
C SER A 92 13.11 -19.24 -0.09
N ALA A 93 14.03 -18.36 -0.49
CA ALA A 93 15.10 -17.94 0.40
C ALA A 93 14.47 -17.55 1.75
N LYS A 94 15.02 -18.10 2.85
CA LYS A 94 14.57 -17.70 4.18
C LYS A 94 14.83 -16.20 4.31
N GLN A 95 13.97 -15.48 5.02
CA GLN A 95 14.16 -14.03 5.22
C GLN A 95 15.57 -13.70 5.75
N ARG A 96 16.12 -14.57 6.59
CA ARG A 96 17.48 -14.46 7.09
C ARG A 96 18.53 -14.49 5.96
N ASP A 97 18.30 -15.31 4.94
CA ASP A 97 19.25 -15.44 3.82
C ASP A 97 19.26 -14.16 2.97
N ILE A 98 18.10 -13.52 2.79
CA ILE A 98 17.99 -12.22 2.11
C ILE A 98 18.76 -11.15 2.90
N SER A 99 18.52 -11.07 4.22
CA SER A 99 19.18 -10.06 5.07
C SER A 99 20.71 -10.26 5.10
N LEU A 100 21.19 -11.50 5.15
CA LEU A 100 22.62 -11.78 5.11
C LEU A 100 23.23 -11.47 3.74
N HIS A 101 22.50 -11.71 2.65
CA HIS A 101 22.94 -11.32 1.32
C HIS A 101 23.09 -9.80 1.17
N LEU A 102 22.18 -9.02 1.75
CA LEU A 102 22.33 -7.55 1.82
C LEU A 102 23.59 -7.13 2.57
N VAL A 103 23.93 -7.84 3.67
CA VAL A 103 25.19 -7.62 4.43
C VAL A 103 26.41 -7.90 3.56
N GLU A 104 26.41 -9.01 2.80
CA GLU A 104 27.52 -9.38 1.90
C GLU A 104 27.75 -8.32 0.82
N LEU A 105 26.68 -7.85 0.17
CA LEU A 105 26.74 -6.81 -0.85
C LEU A 105 27.29 -5.48 -0.28
N ALA A 106 26.83 -5.08 0.92
CA ALA A 106 27.34 -3.89 1.58
C ALA A 106 28.83 -4.01 1.95
N ARG A 107 29.26 -5.17 2.49
CA ARG A 107 30.65 -5.44 2.81
C ARG A 107 31.57 -5.48 1.58
N ALA A 108 31.01 -5.81 0.41
CA ALA A 108 31.69 -5.69 -0.88
C ALA A 108 31.79 -4.23 -1.37
N GLY A 109 31.37 -3.25 -0.56
CA GLY A 109 31.46 -1.83 -0.87
C GLY A 109 30.38 -1.36 -1.86
N LYS A 110 29.34 -2.15 -2.12
CA LYS A 110 28.25 -1.75 -3.02
C LYS A 110 27.32 -0.72 -2.37
N ARG A 111 26.75 0.16 -3.20
CA ARG A 111 25.61 1.00 -2.85
C ARG A 111 24.34 0.18 -3.08
N VAL A 112 23.74 -0.31 -1.98
CA VAL A 112 22.67 -1.29 -2.06
C VAL A 112 21.32 -0.64 -1.80
N LEU A 113 20.37 -0.81 -2.73
CA LEU A 113 18.98 -0.45 -2.53
C LEU A 113 18.13 -1.73 -2.35
N ARG A 114 17.54 -1.90 -1.17
CA ARG A 114 16.51 -2.91 -0.93
C ARG A 114 15.15 -2.30 -1.23
N LEU A 115 14.55 -2.64 -2.38
CA LEU A 115 13.29 -2.09 -2.86
C LEU A 115 12.15 -3.05 -2.54
N LYS A 116 11.11 -2.57 -1.86
CA LYS A 116 10.00 -3.36 -1.30
C LYS A 116 8.67 -2.80 -1.76
N GLY A 117 7.72 -3.66 -2.14
CA GLY A 117 6.35 -3.23 -2.43
C GLY A 117 5.71 -2.52 -1.22
N GLY A 118 4.92 -1.48 -1.47
CA GLY A 118 4.31 -0.66 -0.42
C GLY A 118 5.33 0.15 0.39
N ASP A 119 5.28 -0.01 1.71
CA ASP A 119 6.20 0.60 2.68
C ASP A 119 7.04 -0.48 3.37
N PRO A 120 8.35 -0.28 3.60
CA PRO A 120 9.22 -1.28 4.20
C PRO A 120 8.77 -1.73 5.61
N PHE A 121 8.15 -0.85 6.37
CA PHE A 121 7.78 -1.08 7.77
C PHE A 121 6.30 -1.43 7.98
N VAL A 122 5.50 -1.52 6.89
CA VAL A 122 4.11 -1.94 6.97
C VAL A 122 3.97 -3.36 6.42
N PHE A 123 3.97 -4.36 7.31
CA PHE A 123 3.89 -5.80 6.99
C PHE A 123 4.90 -6.30 5.94
N GLY A 124 5.96 -5.52 5.70
CA GLY A 124 7.01 -5.81 4.71
C GLY A 124 8.27 -6.47 5.31
N ARG A 125 8.33 -6.74 6.61
CA ARG A 125 9.49 -7.29 7.32
C ARG A 125 10.77 -6.44 7.23
N GLY A 126 10.66 -5.18 6.80
CA GLY A 126 11.80 -4.26 6.69
C GLY A 126 12.47 -3.99 8.05
N GLY A 127 11.73 -4.07 9.16
CA GLY A 127 12.28 -3.97 10.51
C GLY A 127 13.27 -5.10 10.83
N GLU A 128 12.96 -6.34 10.44
CA GLU A 128 13.84 -7.51 10.62
C GLU A 128 15.11 -7.37 9.74
N GLU A 129 14.95 -6.93 8.48
CA GLU A 129 16.06 -6.67 7.56
C GLU A 129 16.98 -5.57 8.13
N ALA A 130 16.40 -4.44 8.55
CA ALA A 130 17.13 -3.32 9.14
C ALA A 130 17.90 -3.73 10.42
N GLN A 131 17.23 -4.47 11.32
CA GLN A 131 17.85 -4.97 12.54
C GLN A 131 19.05 -5.86 12.25
N THR A 132 18.93 -6.79 11.29
CA THR A 132 20.03 -7.66 10.87
C THR A 132 21.20 -6.86 10.33
N LEU A 133 20.96 -5.88 9.47
CA LEU A 133 22.00 -5.01 8.91
C LEU A 133 22.77 -4.26 10.00
N VAL A 134 22.04 -3.61 10.92
CA VAL A 134 22.65 -2.86 12.04
C VAL A 134 23.47 -3.78 12.96
N GLN A 135 22.97 -4.99 13.26
CA GLN A 135 23.70 -5.99 14.06
C GLN A 135 25.01 -6.42 13.41
N HIS A 136 25.10 -6.34 12.07
CA HIS A 136 26.33 -6.65 11.32
C HIS A 136 27.20 -5.41 11.01
N GLY A 137 26.86 -4.25 11.62
CA GLY A 137 27.61 -3.01 11.48
C GLY A 137 27.41 -2.31 10.11
N VAL A 138 26.37 -2.69 9.36
CA VAL A 138 26.02 -2.07 8.07
C VAL A 138 25.15 -0.83 8.32
N PRO A 139 25.58 0.35 7.85
CA PRO A 139 24.78 1.57 7.95
C PRO A 139 23.56 1.51 7.02
N ILE A 140 22.42 2.02 7.52
CA ILE A 140 21.14 1.95 6.82
C ILE A 140 20.47 3.32 6.69
N ARG A 141 19.56 3.43 5.74
CA ARG A 141 18.56 4.47 5.67
C ARG A 141 17.21 3.85 5.32
N ILE A 142 16.14 4.38 5.92
CA ILE A 142 14.77 4.02 5.59
C ILE A 142 14.17 5.11 4.72
N ILE A 143 13.59 4.72 3.59
CA ILE A 143 12.79 5.58 2.72
C ILE A 143 11.37 5.03 2.73
N PRO A 144 10.42 5.72 3.37
CA PRO A 144 9.02 5.30 3.37
C PRO A 144 8.44 5.18 1.96
N GLY A 145 7.42 4.36 1.83
CA GLY A 145 6.61 4.24 0.64
C GLY A 145 5.12 4.33 0.96
N ILE A 146 4.29 4.51 -0.05
CA ILE A 146 2.84 4.49 0.12
C ILE A 146 2.39 3.05 0.25
N SER A 147 1.86 2.68 1.42
CA SER A 147 1.34 1.33 1.65
C SER A 147 0.02 1.09 0.91
N ALA A 148 -0.21 -0.14 0.43
CA ALA A 148 -1.41 -0.49 -0.34
C ALA A 148 -2.72 -0.28 0.43
N GLY A 149 -2.73 -0.44 1.76
CA GLY A 149 -3.90 -0.14 2.60
C GLY A 149 -4.22 1.35 2.73
N ILE A 150 -3.36 2.23 2.23
CA ILE A 150 -3.61 3.67 2.11
C ILE A 150 -3.79 4.05 0.64
N GLY A 151 -2.79 3.81 -0.20
CA GLY A 151 -2.81 4.19 -1.60
C GLY A 151 -3.84 3.41 -2.42
N GLY A 152 -3.97 2.10 -2.20
CA GLY A 152 -4.95 1.27 -2.89
C GLY A 152 -6.39 1.65 -2.54
N LEU A 153 -6.66 1.96 -1.27
CA LEU A 153 -7.98 2.43 -0.85
C LEU A 153 -8.30 3.82 -1.42
N ALA A 154 -7.32 4.73 -1.47
CA ALA A 154 -7.50 6.03 -2.13
C ALA A 154 -7.84 5.87 -3.61
N TYR A 155 -7.15 4.98 -4.33
CA TYR A 155 -7.43 4.64 -5.73
C TYR A 155 -8.76 3.91 -5.93
N ALA A 156 -9.26 3.26 -4.88
CA ALA A 156 -10.59 2.67 -4.86
C ALA A 156 -11.71 3.67 -4.51
N GLY A 157 -11.41 4.93 -4.24
CA GLY A 157 -12.40 5.91 -3.77
C GLY A 157 -12.89 5.62 -2.35
N ILE A 158 -12.10 4.91 -1.53
CA ILE A 158 -12.43 4.55 -0.15
C ILE A 158 -11.50 5.33 0.79
N PRO A 159 -11.95 6.38 1.45
CA PRO A 159 -11.13 7.09 2.43
C PRO A 159 -10.89 6.20 3.65
N VAL A 160 -9.62 6.05 4.05
CA VAL A 160 -9.25 5.27 5.25
C VAL A 160 -9.84 5.91 6.51
N THR A 161 -9.96 7.22 6.54
CA THR A 161 -10.63 8.00 7.59
C THR A 161 -11.59 9.02 6.97
N HIS A 162 -12.75 9.22 7.62
CA HIS A 162 -13.72 10.23 7.23
C HIS A 162 -14.41 10.77 8.47
N ARG A 163 -14.45 12.10 8.65
CA ARG A 163 -14.95 12.75 9.88
C ARG A 163 -16.29 12.22 10.36
N ASP A 164 -17.20 11.96 9.42
CA ASP A 164 -18.57 11.53 9.73
C ASP A 164 -18.74 10.00 9.80
N VAL A 165 -17.66 9.24 9.55
CA VAL A 165 -17.69 7.77 9.47
C VAL A 165 -16.84 7.14 10.55
N ASN A 166 -15.57 7.58 10.66
CA ASN A 166 -14.62 6.95 11.57
C ASN A 166 -13.49 7.90 11.99
N GLN A 167 -13.07 7.79 13.25
CA GLN A 167 -11.91 8.46 13.82
C GLN A 167 -10.76 7.49 14.09
N SER A 168 -10.94 6.21 13.80
CA SER A 168 -9.91 5.19 13.98
C SER A 168 -9.87 4.21 12.82
N VAL A 169 -8.66 3.69 12.56
CA VAL A 169 -8.41 2.61 11.61
C VAL A 169 -7.42 1.63 12.22
N THR A 170 -7.67 0.34 12.02
CA THR A 170 -6.75 -0.70 12.45
C THR A 170 -6.23 -1.46 11.24
N PHE A 171 -4.90 -1.46 11.08
CA PHE A 171 -4.22 -2.28 10.09
C PHE A 171 -3.84 -3.62 10.71
N VAL A 172 -4.22 -4.72 10.06
CA VAL A 172 -3.90 -6.07 10.52
C VAL A 172 -3.34 -6.91 9.38
N THR A 173 -2.55 -7.92 9.72
CA THR A 173 -2.18 -8.98 8.78
C THR A 173 -3.14 -10.16 8.91
N GLY A 174 -3.53 -10.75 7.79
CA GLY A 174 -4.42 -11.91 7.74
C GLY A 174 -3.70 -13.26 7.90
N HIS A 175 -2.37 -13.27 8.02
CA HIS A 175 -1.61 -14.48 8.32
C HIS A 175 -0.42 -14.18 9.26
N ASP A 176 0.00 -15.16 10.03
CA ASP A 176 1.18 -15.10 10.90
C ASP A 176 2.43 -15.69 10.23
N GLN A 177 3.49 -15.90 11.01
CA GLN A 177 4.75 -16.45 10.51
C GLN A 177 4.63 -17.91 10.04
N THR A 178 3.65 -18.66 10.54
CA THR A 178 3.36 -20.04 10.13
C THR A 178 2.56 -20.11 8.84
N GLY A 179 1.99 -18.97 8.43
CA GLY A 179 1.10 -18.87 7.27
C GLY A 179 -0.35 -19.21 7.59
N ASP A 180 -0.70 -19.27 8.87
CA ASP A 180 -2.06 -19.45 9.38
C ASP A 180 -2.72 -18.12 9.75
N ALA A 181 -4.04 -18.13 9.95
CA ALA A 181 -4.74 -16.95 10.47
C ALA A 181 -4.20 -16.61 11.86
N PRO A 182 -3.76 -15.34 12.12
CA PRO A 182 -3.04 -14.99 13.32
C PRO A 182 -3.81 -15.38 14.60
N GLY A 183 -3.30 -16.37 15.31
CA GLY A 183 -3.83 -16.77 16.61
C GLY A 183 -3.48 -15.79 17.72
N SER A 184 -2.45 -14.98 17.53
CA SER A 184 -1.98 -13.97 18.47
C SER A 184 -2.79 -12.67 18.47
N LEU A 185 -3.67 -12.45 17.47
CA LEU A 185 -4.52 -11.27 17.41
C LEU A 185 -5.79 -11.49 18.25
N ASP A 186 -6.08 -10.56 19.14
CA ASP A 186 -7.37 -10.49 19.81
C ASP A 186 -8.44 -9.92 18.86
N TRP A 187 -9.06 -10.81 18.08
CA TRP A 187 -10.10 -10.47 17.12
C TRP A 187 -11.34 -9.84 17.77
N SER A 188 -11.60 -10.18 19.07
CA SER A 188 -12.71 -9.57 19.81
C SER A 188 -12.43 -8.10 20.11
N ALA A 189 -11.24 -7.80 20.63
CA ALA A 189 -10.83 -6.41 20.86
C ALA A 189 -10.78 -5.59 19.57
N ILE A 190 -10.28 -6.17 18.48
CA ILE A 190 -10.24 -5.52 17.15
C ILE A 190 -11.66 -5.25 16.66
N ALA A 191 -12.57 -6.24 16.74
CA ALA A 191 -13.94 -6.10 16.29
C ALA A 191 -14.70 -5.00 17.04
N GLN A 192 -14.48 -4.88 18.33
CA GLN A 192 -15.17 -3.90 19.19
C GLN A 192 -14.54 -2.50 19.14
N GLY A 193 -13.20 -2.42 19.05
CA GLY A 193 -12.47 -1.16 19.14
C GLY A 193 -12.24 -0.46 17.80
N SER A 194 -12.36 -1.15 16.67
CA SER A 194 -11.99 -0.62 15.36
C SER A 194 -13.21 -0.24 14.54
N GLN A 195 -13.31 1.03 14.14
CA GLN A 195 -14.40 1.49 13.25
C GLN A 195 -14.16 1.04 11.80
N VAL A 196 -12.89 1.05 11.37
CA VAL A 196 -12.46 0.55 10.07
C VAL A 196 -11.30 -0.41 10.28
N ILE A 197 -11.37 -1.57 9.64
CA ILE A 197 -10.30 -2.58 9.66
C ILE A 197 -9.78 -2.75 8.25
N VAL A 198 -8.46 -2.62 8.09
CA VAL A 198 -7.75 -2.85 6.82
C VAL A 198 -6.86 -4.06 6.96
N ILE A 199 -7.13 -5.10 6.16
CA ILE A 199 -6.46 -6.39 6.29
C ILE A 199 -5.52 -6.60 5.09
N TYR A 200 -4.26 -6.85 5.39
CA TYR A 200 -3.23 -7.27 4.44
C TYR A 200 -3.13 -8.79 4.44
N MET A 201 -2.87 -9.38 3.28
CA MET A 201 -2.61 -10.83 3.15
C MET A 201 -3.72 -11.72 3.74
N GLY A 202 -4.98 -11.23 3.73
CA GLY A 202 -6.12 -11.89 4.38
C GLY A 202 -6.84 -12.92 3.50
N MET A 203 -6.60 -12.97 2.19
CA MET A 203 -7.40 -13.75 1.25
C MET A 203 -7.44 -15.25 1.59
N LYS A 204 -6.31 -15.85 1.93
CA LYS A 204 -6.23 -17.28 2.29
C LYS A 204 -7.12 -17.66 3.48
N HIS A 205 -7.32 -16.72 4.41
CA HIS A 205 -8.02 -16.95 5.68
C HIS A 205 -9.29 -16.12 5.84
N ILE A 206 -9.81 -15.55 4.73
CA ILE A 206 -10.97 -14.64 4.78
C ILE A 206 -12.17 -15.25 5.48
N ALA A 207 -12.47 -16.53 5.25
CA ALA A 207 -13.58 -17.23 5.89
C ALA A 207 -13.44 -17.26 7.43
N GLN A 208 -12.25 -17.57 7.93
CA GLN A 208 -11.98 -17.60 9.38
C GLN A 208 -12.01 -16.19 9.98
N ILE A 209 -11.48 -15.19 9.28
CA ILE A 209 -11.46 -13.80 9.73
C ILE A 209 -12.89 -13.27 9.84
N VAL A 210 -13.70 -13.47 8.81
CA VAL A 210 -15.13 -13.07 8.79
C VAL A 210 -15.88 -13.74 9.93
N GLN A 211 -15.72 -15.05 10.11
CA GLN A 211 -16.36 -15.80 11.21
C GLN A 211 -16.00 -15.23 12.57
N ARG A 212 -14.71 -14.92 12.82
CA ARG A 212 -14.24 -14.35 14.09
C ARG A 212 -14.82 -12.96 14.35
N LEU A 213 -14.87 -12.10 13.32
CA LEU A 213 -15.41 -10.75 13.43
C LEU A 213 -16.92 -10.76 13.71
N ILE A 214 -17.69 -11.62 13.03
CA ILE A 214 -19.13 -11.79 13.28
C ILE A 214 -19.37 -12.37 14.69
N ALA A 215 -18.64 -13.41 15.08
CA ALA A 215 -18.73 -13.98 16.41
C ALA A 215 -18.40 -12.98 17.52
N ALA A 216 -17.55 -11.99 17.23
CA ALA A 216 -17.21 -10.89 18.13
C ALA A 216 -18.22 -9.71 18.09
N GLY A 217 -19.34 -9.86 17.37
CA GLY A 217 -20.45 -8.91 17.38
C GLY A 217 -20.50 -7.92 16.21
N ARG A 218 -19.64 -8.06 15.19
CA ARG A 218 -19.78 -7.22 13.99
C ARG A 218 -20.96 -7.69 13.14
N SER A 219 -21.68 -6.70 12.55
CA SER A 219 -22.87 -7.01 11.74
C SER A 219 -22.50 -7.76 10.46
N PRO A 220 -23.22 -8.85 10.11
CA PRO A 220 -23.06 -9.47 8.80
C PRO A 220 -23.35 -8.51 7.62
N SER A 221 -24.16 -7.47 7.83
CA SER A 221 -24.46 -6.45 6.81
C SER A 221 -23.42 -5.33 6.74
N GLU A 222 -22.34 -5.40 7.53
CA GLU A 222 -21.31 -4.37 7.52
C GLU A 222 -20.60 -4.33 6.17
N PRO A 223 -20.41 -3.12 5.57
CA PRO A 223 -19.75 -2.96 4.29
C PRO A 223 -18.30 -3.46 4.30
N LEU A 224 -17.94 -4.16 3.23
CA LEU A 224 -16.60 -4.67 2.99
C LEU A 224 -16.23 -4.44 1.52
N ALA A 225 -14.96 -4.18 1.25
CA ALA A 225 -14.42 -4.15 -0.11
C ALA A 225 -13.10 -4.92 -0.20
N PHE A 226 -12.94 -5.62 -1.32
CA PHE A 226 -11.67 -6.18 -1.76
C PHE A 226 -11.08 -5.26 -2.83
N VAL A 227 -9.82 -4.89 -2.68
CA VAL A 227 -9.08 -4.10 -3.68
C VAL A 227 -7.91 -4.94 -4.16
N THR A 228 -7.99 -5.44 -5.39
CA THR A 228 -6.94 -6.24 -6.03
C THR A 228 -6.12 -5.38 -6.97
N SER A 229 -4.85 -5.74 -7.20
CA SER A 229 -3.94 -5.02 -8.10
C SER A 229 -3.96 -3.52 -7.85
N ALA A 230 -3.92 -3.14 -6.58
CA ALA A 230 -4.09 -1.78 -6.10
C ALA A 230 -3.21 -0.79 -6.87
N THR A 231 -3.81 0.30 -7.33
CA THR A 231 -3.22 1.42 -8.10
C THR A 231 -2.76 1.10 -9.53
N LEU A 232 -2.78 -0.15 -9.95
CA LEU A 232 -2.48 -0.54 -11.33
C LEU A 232 -3.68 -0.28 -12.26
N ASP A 233 -3.44 -0.26 -13.57
CA ASP A 233 -4.49 -0.04 -14.57
C ASP A 233 -5.61 -1.08 -14.49
N HIS A 234 -5.25 -2.31 -14.15
CA HIS A 234 -6.18 -3.42 -13.97
C HIS A 234 -6.63 -3.59 -12.50
N GLN A 235 -6.54 -2.53 -11.68
CA GLN A 235 -7.12 -2.54 -10.35
C GLN A 235 -8.60 -2.92 -10.43
N ASN A 236 -9.02 -3.86 -9.60
CA ASN A 236 -10.43 -4.23 -9.46
C ASN A 236 -10.88 -4.06 -8.01
N VAL A 237 -12.13 -3.61 -7.84
CA VAL A 237 -12.75 -3.40 -6.52
C VAL A 237 -14.05 -4.18 -6.46
N VAL A 238 -14.14 -5.14 -5.55
CA VAL A 238 -15.34 -5.92 -5.28
C VAL A 238 -15.95 -5.44 -3.97
N GLU A 239 -17.12 -4.78 -4.06
CA GLU A 239 -17.90 -4.35 -2.90
C GLU A 239 -18.77 -5.51 -2.42
N SER A 240 -18.83 -5.70 -1.11
CA SER A 240 -19.52 -6.82 -0.45
C SER A 240 -19.99 -6.41 0.94
N THR A 241 -20.50 -7.36 1.70
CA THR A 241 -20.75 -7.24 3.13
C THR A 241 -19.95 -8.30 3.89
N LEU A 242 -19.78 -8.11 5.20
CA LEU A 242 -19.05 -9.06 6.01
C LEU A 242 -19.65 -10.47 5.92
N GLY A 243 -20.99 -10.58 5.83
CA GLY A 243 -21.68 -11.88 5.76
C GLY A 243 -21.60 -12.59 4.41
N THR A 244 -21.42 -11.86 3.31
CA THR A 244 -21.35 -12.41 1.95
C THR A 244 -19.94 -12.43 1.37
N ALA A 245 -18.96 -11.87 2.09
CA ALA A 245 -17.59 -11.62 1.62
C ALA A 245 -16.91 -12.86 1.00
N VAL A 246 -17.11 -14.03 1.58
CA VAL A 246 -16.46 -15.27 1.10
C VAL A 246 -17.02 -15.70 -0.25
N ASP A 247 -18.35 -15.68 -0.38
CA ASP A 247 -19.04 -16.09 -1.60
C ASP A 247 -18.83 -15.08 -2.72
N ASP A 248 -18.91 -13.77 -2.40
CA ASP A 248 -18.70 -12.69 -3.36
C ASP A 248 -17.24 -12.68 -3.87
N ALA A 249 -16.26 -12.85 -2.99
CA ALA A 249 -14.86 -12.97 -3.39
C ALA A 249 -14.63 -14.15 -4.34
N LYS A 250 -15.24 -15.30 -4.04
CA LYS A 250 -15.14 -16.49 -4.89
C LYS A 250 -15.82 -16.28 -6.24
N ALA A 251 -17.05 -15.73 -6.23
CA ALA A 251 -17.80 -15.46 -7.45
C ALA A 251 -17.10 -14.47 -8.38
N ALA A 252 -16.45 -13.45 -7.81
CA ALA A 252 -15.70 -12.43 -8.54
C ALA A 252 -14.25 -12.83 -8.86
N GLY A 253 -13.79 -14.01 -8.45
CA GLY A 253 -12.41 -14.47 -8.69
C GLY A 253 -11.36 -13.58 -8.03
N VAL A 254 -11.62 -13.10 -6.80
CA VAL A 254 -10.68 -12.23 -6.08
C VAL A 254 -9.44 -13.02 -5.67
N GLU A 255 -8.29 -12.65 -6.23
CA GLU A 255 -7.00 -13.28 -5.96
C GLU A 255 -5.98 -12.30 -5.36
N PRO A 256 -4.99 -12.80 -4.61
CA PRO A 256 -3.86 -11.99 -4.16
C PRO A 256 -3.01 -11.45 -5.33
N PRO A 257 -2.40 -10.27 -5.17
CA PRO A 257 -2.41 -9.42 -3.99
C PRO A 257 -3.72 -8.62 -3.84
N ALA A 258 -4.27 -8.62 -2.62
CA ALA A 258 -5.50 -7.90 -2.32
C ALA A 258 -5.44 -7.24 -0.93
N ILE A 259 -6.04 -6.05 -0.83
CA ILE A 259 -6.37 -5.38 0.43
C ILE A 259 -7.85 -5.58 0.71
N ILE A 260 -8.19 -5.86 1.97
CA ILE A 260 -9.58 -5.98 2.42
C ILE A 260 -9.87 -4.81 3.36
N CYS A 261 -10.90 -4.02 3.05
CA CYS A 261 -11.35 -2.94 3.90
C CYS A 261 -12.74 -3.27 4.45
N ILE A 262 -12.91 -3.20 5.77
CA ILE A 262 -14.18 -3.48 6.46
C ILE A 262 -14.59 -2.22 7.22
N GLY A 263 -15.81 -1.77 7.02
CA GLY A 263 -16.39 -0.62 7.71
C GLY A 263 -17.15 0.32 6.79
N ARG A 264 -17.89 1.25 7.38
CA ARG A 264 -18.77 2.17 6.64
C ARG A 264 -18.04 3.11 5.67
N SER A 265 -16.72 3.29 5.80
CA SER A 265 -15.93 4.06 4.83
C SER A 265 -15.99 3.49 3.41
N VAL A 266 -16.26 2.19 3.26
CA VAL A 266 -16.47 1.54 1.95
C VAL A 266 -17.63 2.18 1.18
N LEU A 267 -18.70 2.61 1.88
CA LEU A 267 -19.86 3.26 1.26
C LEU A 267 -19.48 4.55 0.52
N MET A 268 -18.41 5.23 0.95
CA MET A 268 -17.96 6.47 0.31
C MET A 268 -17.51 6.26 -1.14
N ARG A 269 -17.14 5.03 -1.52
CA ARG A 269 -16.83 4.71 -2.90
C ARG A 269 -17.97 5.03 -3.86
N GLN A 270 -19.22 4.97 -3.40
CA GLN A 270 -20.38 5.29 -4.25
C GLN A 270 -20.36 6.73 -4.80
N VAL A 271 -19.71 7.65 -4.09
CA VAL A 271 -19.55 9.06 -4.50
C VAL A 271 -18.13 9.41 -4.89
N LEU A 272 -17.11 8.67 -4.39
CA LEU A 272 -15.70 9.02 -4.52
C LEU A 272 -14.92 8.11 -5.48
N ASP A 273 -15.56 7.29 -6.30
CA ASP A 273 -14.90 6.45 -7.31
C ASP A 273 -14.37 7.33 -8.48
N TRP A 274 -13.34 8.12 -8.17
CA TRP A 274 -12.79 9.11 -9.08
C TRP A 274 -12.25 8.52 -10.38
N ARG A 275 -11.75 7.27 -10.37
CA ARG A 275 -11.29 6.60 -11.61
C ARG A 275 -12.45 6.34 -12.57
N SER A 276 -13.60 5.93 -12.04
CA SER A 276 -14.81 5.80 -12.85
C SER A 276 -15.33 7.16 -13.32
N LEU A 277 -15.22 8.20 -12.48
CA LEU A 277 -15.59 9.57 -12.85
C LEU A 277 -14.69 10.13 -13.98
N GLU A 278 -13.38 9.90 -13.92
CA GLU A 278 -12.43 10.25 -15.01
C GLU A 278 -12.77 9.53 -16.32
N ALA A 279 -13.30 8.30 -16.23
CA ALA A 279 -13.79 7.55 -17.39
C ALA A 279 -15.19 8.00 -17.87
N GLY A 280 -15.75 9.06 -17.27
CA GLY A 280 -17.05 9.66 -17.68
C GLY A 280 -18.26 9.06 -16.99
N ALA A 281 -18.12 8.20 -15.97
CA ALA A 281 -19.25 7.71 -15.19
C ALA A 281 -19.77 8.80 -14.23
N ALA A 282 -21.05 8.73 -13.87
CA ALA A 282 -21.62 9.55 -12.79
C ALA A 282 -21.43 8.87 -11.43
N PRO A 283 -21.42 9.63 -10.32
CA PRO A 283 -21.49 9.06 -8.99
C PRO A 283 -22.74 8.17 -8.83
N ARG A 284 -22.56 7.01 -8.19
CA ARG A 284 -23.66 6.05 -7.99
C ARG A 284 -24.67 6.51 -6.91
N ASN A 285 -24.19 7.23 -5.90
CA ASN A 285 -25.00 7.77 -4.82
C ASN A 285 -24.30 9.01 -4.23
N LEU A 286 -24.98 10.15 -4.23
CA LEU A 286 -24.45 11.42 -3.69
C LEU A 286 -24.58 11.53 -2.16
N ASP A 287 -25.43 10.71 -1.53
CA ASP A 287 -25.56 10.63 -0.05
C ASP A 287 -25.40 9.18 0.45
N PRO A 288 -24.20 8.59 0.33
CA PRO A 288 -23.98 7.18 0.65
C PRO A 288 -24.11 6.86 2.15
N LEU A 289 -24.24 7.88 3.00
CA LEU A 289 -24.42 7.74 4.44
C LEU A 289 -25.87 7.98 4.89
N ASP A 290 -26.78 8.25 3.95
CA ASP A 290 -28.20 8.53 4.18
C ASP A 290 -28.44 9.63 5.23
N ARG A 291 -27.76 10.77 5.05
CA ARG A 291 -27.83 11.90 5.99
C ARG A 291 -28.91 12.92 5.65
N GLY A 292 -29.69 12.67 4.58
CA GLY A 292 -30.77 13.52 4.14
C GLY A 292 -30.33 14.92 3.70
N ARG A 293 -29.06 15.07 3.25
CA ARG A 293 -28.59 16.34 2.65
C ARG A 293 -29.20 16.46 1.26
N PRO A 294 -30.04 17.49 0.99
CA PRO A 294 -30.50 17.75 -0.36
C PRO A 294 -29.25 17.99 -1.24
N ALA A 295 -29.26 17.45 -2.45
CA ALA A 295 -28.30 17.83 -3.48
C ALA A 295 -28.44 19.36 -3.66
N GLU A 296 -27.49 20.13 -3.18
CA GLU A 296 -27.42 21.54 -3.55
C GLU A 296 -27.28 21.57 -5.07
N SER A 297 -28.28 22.15 -5.71
CA SER A 297 -28.32 22.31 -7.15
C SER A 297 -27.05 23.03 -7.62
N ALA A 298 -26.29 22.38 -8.49
CA ALA A 298 -25.15 22.95 -9.18
C ALA A 298 -25.51 24.18 -10.01
#